data_053355e6ebca9e64034b2927086045f2
#
_entry.id   053355e6ebca9e64034b2927086045f2
#
_cell.length_a   1.000
_cell.length_b   1.000
_cell.length_c   1.000
_cell.angle_alpha   90.00
_cell.angle_beta   90.00
_cell.angle_gamma   90.00
#
_symmetry.space_group_name_H-M   'P 1'
#
loop_
_entity.id
_entity.type
_entity.pdbx_description
1 polymer ?
#
loop_
_entity_poly.entity_id
_entity_poly.type
_entity_poly.pdbx_seq_one_letter_code
_entity_poly.pdbx_strand_id
1 'polypeptide(L)'
;WQLRERILKKEKPPLRELLRTFWYMYIKPTLSRAGALSSDTDQYAQLISNIVFMVKDAELMEYKDIGFRDDNQANRRLGGNANIILFSEKLGHQDFLSDIANKYNISSVALGGQPSVLNVEYFVDTMRAAGVNLKRSFYLFSIVDYDTSGWIIRDAFVDDLRFYGISHTQVIDLIHPDM
;
A
#
# COMPACT_ATOMS: atom_id res chain seq x y z
N TRP A 1 -4.54 -18.00 -7.39
CA TRP A 1 -3.45 -18.66 -8.11
C TRP A 1 -3.76 -18.91 -9.59
N GLN A 2 -4.79 -19.67 -9.93
CA GLN A 2 -5.13 -19.98 -11.33
C GLN A 2 -5.29 -18.75 -12.23
N LEU A 3 -5.89 -17.66 -11.73
CA LEU A 3 -6.04 -16.41 -12.47
C LEU A 3 -4.67 -15.79 -12.80
N ARG A 4 -3.78 -15.72 -11.81
CA ARG A 4 -2.41 -15.22 -11.98
C ARG A 4 -1.66 -16.02 -13.06
N GLU A 5 -1.69 -17.36 -12.98
CA GLU A 5 -1.04 -18.23 -13.96
C GLU A 5 -1.53 -17.94 -15.39
N ARG A 6 -2.83 -17.75 -15.56
CA ARG A 6 -3.42 -17.45 -16.87
C ARG A 6 -3.04 -16.07 -17.38
N ILE A 7 -2.89 -15.08 -16.49
CA ILE A 7 -2.42 -13.73 -16.86
C ILE A 7 -0.94 -13.77 -17.27
N LEU A 8 -0.09 -14.43 -16.49
CA LEU A 8 1.33 -14.56 -16.80
C LEU A 8 1.58 -15.31 -18.11
N LYS A 9 0.76 -16.31 -18.41
CA LYS A 9 0.78 -17.03 -19.71
C LYS A 9 0.14 -16.26 -20.86
N LYS A 10 -0.32 -15.02 -20.62
CA LYS A 10 -1.04 -14.19 -21.59
C LYS A 10 -2.34 -14.81 -22.14
N GLU A 11 -2.91 -15.77 -21.43
CA GLU A 11 -4.22 -16.37 -21.73
C GLU A 11 -5.38 -15.45 -21.32
N LYS A 12 -5.13 -14.52 -20.38
CA LYS A 12 -6.05 -13.47 -19.95
C LYS A 12 -5.31 -12.14 -19.78
N PRO A 13 -5.97 -11.01 -20.03
CA PRO A 13 -5.41 -9.69 -19.70
C PRO A 13 -5.36 -9.49 -18.18
N PRO A 14 -4.48 -8.59 -17.68
CA PRO A 14 -4.53 -8.13 -16.29
C PRO A 14 -5.90 -7.55 -15.94
N LEU A 15 -6.31 -7.68 -14.69
CA LEU A 15 -7.66 -7.27 -14.26
C LEU A 15 -7.92 -5.77 -14.44
N ARG A 16 -6.94 -4.93 -14.12
CA ARG A 16 -7.05 -3.45 -14.11
C ARG A 16 -8.17 -2.91 -13.23
N GLU A 17 -8.56 -3.65 -12.20
CA GLU A 17 -9.63 -3.35 -11.28
C GLU A 17 -9.11 -3.09 -9.87
N LEU A 18 -9.88 -2.34 -9.07
CA LEU A 18 -9.66 -2.25 -7.63
C LEU A 18 -9.92 -3.60 -6.99
N LEU A 19 -9.20 -3.92 -5.91
CA LEU A 19 -9.40 -5.16 -5.16
C LEU A 19 -10.84 -5.32 -4.67
N ARG A 20 -11.46 -4.21 -4.23
CA ARG A 20 -12.87 -4.20 -3.82
C ARG A 20 -13.82 -4.47 -4.99
N THR A 21 -13.55 -3.92 -6.18
CA THR A 21 -14.32 -4.21 -7.40
C THR A 21 -14.22 -5.68 -7.77
N PHE A 22 -13.02 -6.26 -7.66
CA PHE A 22 -12.81 -7.70 -7.90
C PHE A 22 -13.66 -8.58 -6.99
N TRP A 23 -13.78 -8.21 -5.70
CA TRP A 23 -14.68 -8.90 -4.78
C TRP A 23 -16.13 -8.89 -5.28
N TYR A 24 -16.68 -7.70 -5.57
CA TYR A 24 -18.10 -7.59 -5.97
C TYR A 24 -18.41 -8.17 -7.33
N MET A 25 -17.50 -8.11 -8.28
CA MET A 25 -17.75 -8.59 -9.65
C MET A 25 -17.52 -10.09 -9.82
N TYR A 26 -16.59 -10.67 -9.07
CA TYR A 26 -16.15 -12.05 -9.34
C TYR A 26 -16.31 -12.99 -8.14
N ILE A 27 -15.88 -12.60 -6.96
CA ILE A 27 -15.83 -13.51 -5.81
C ILE A 27 -17.21 -13.64 -5.16
N LYS A 28 -17.81 -12.55 -4.74
CA LYS A 28 -19.11 -12.52 -4.07
C LYS A 28 -20.22 -13.22 -4.89
N PRO A 29 -20.41 -12.96 -6.21
CA PRO A 29 -21.40 -13.67 -6.99
C PRO A 29 -21.13 -15.16 -7.11
N THR A 30 -19.85 -15.55 -7.11
CA THR A 30 -19.48 -16.98 -7.17
C THR A 30 -19.82 -17.70 -5.87
N LEU A 31 -19.50 -17.09 -4.72
CA LEU A 31 -19.85 -17.62 -3.40
C LEU A 31 -21.38 -17.67 -3.21
N SER A 32 -22.09 -16.64 -3.65
CA SER A 32 -23.56 -16.60 -3.59
C SER A 32 -24.19 -17.73 -4.39
N ARG A 33 -23.75 -17.96 -5.63
CA ARG A 33 -24.24 -19.06 -6.48
C ARG A 33 -23.94 -20.43 -5.91
N ALA A 34 -22.81 -20.56 -5.21
CA ALA A 34 -22.42 -21.81 -4.54
C ALA A 34 -23.11 -22.00 -3.17
N GLY A 35 -23.95 -21.06 -2.71
CA GLY A 35 -24.55 -21.09 -1.36
C GLY A 35 -23.54 -20.93 -0.22
N ALA A 36 -22.33 -20.41 -0.51
CA ALA A 36 -21.23 -20.29 0.43
C ALA A 36 -21.04 -18.84 0.97
N LEU A 37 -21.87 -17.90 0.54
CA LEU A 37 -21.83 -16.54 1.06
C LEU A 37 -22.55 -16.48 2.41
N SER A 38 -21.80 -16.24 3.50
CA SER A 38 -22.33 -16.12 4.87
C SER A 38 -22.28 -14.68 5.40
N SER A 39 -21.15 -14.02 5.24
CA SER A 39 -20.93 -12.64 5.66
C SER A 39 -20.08 -11.92 4.61
N ASP A 40 -20.65 -10.85 4.05
CA ASP A 40 -19.94 -10.05 3.02
C ASP A 40 -18.68 -9.40 3.56
N THR A 41 -18.76 -8.79 4.75
CA THR A 41 -17.65 -8.10 5.38
C THR A 41 -16.54 -9.06 5.80
N ASP A 42 -16.88 -10.15 6.48
CA ASP A 42 -15.90 -11.08 7.01
C ASP A 42 -15.20 -11.85 5.89
N GLN A 43 -15.95 -12.26 4.87
CA GLN A 43 -15.39 -12.97 3.72
C GLN A 43 -14.57 -12.07 2.81
N TYR A 44 -14.91 -10.78 2.71
CA TYR A 44 -14.03 -9.80 2.06
C TYR A 44 -12.72 -9.62 2.85
N ALA A 45 -12.80 -9.45 4.17
CA ALA A 45 -11.61 -9.37 5.03
C ALA A 45 -10.75 -10.64 4.91
N GLN A 46 -11.37 -11.81 4.84
CA GLN A 46 -10.66 -13.08 4.63
C GLN A 46 -9.97 -13.12 3.26
N LEU A 47 -10.60 -12.62 2.20
CA LEU A 47 -9.95 -12.50 0.88
C LEU A 47 -8.70 -11.63 0.97
N ILE A 48 -8.80 -10.46 1.60
CA ILE A 48 -7.65 -9.55 1.80
C ILE A 48 -6.53 -10.28 2.54
N SER A 49 -6.84 -10.90 3.68
CA SER A 49 -5.86 -11.64 4.49
C SER A 49 -5.17 -12.76 3.69
N ASN A 50 -5.93 -13.51 2.89
CA ASN A 50 -5.39 -14.57 2.04
C ASN A 50 -4.46 -14.02 0.95
N ILE A 51 -4.79 -12.87 0.36
CA ILE A 51 -3.92 -12.23 -0.64
C ILE A 51 -2.64 -11.72 0.03
N VAL A 52 -2.74 -11.04 1.18
CA VAL A 52 -1.58 -10.58 1.95
C VAL A 52 -0.67 -11.76 2.31
N PHE A 53 -1.24 -12.87 2.79
CA PHE A 53 -0.48 -14.10 3.05
C PHE A 53 0.28 -14.60 1.80
N MET A 54 -0.39 -14.66 0.64
CA MET A 54 0.27 -15.08 -0.61
C MET A 54 1.39 -14.14 -1.05
N VAL A 55 1.27 -12.85 -0.76
CA VAL A 55 2.28 -11.85 -1.13
C VAL A 55 3.42 -11.80 -0.12
N LYS A 56 3.12 -11.65 1.19
CA LYS A 56 4.14 -11.38 2.21
C LYS A 56 4.74 -12.62 2.86
N ASP A 57 3.90 -13.61 3.18
CA ASP A 57 4.34 -14.76 3.95
C ASP A 57 4.80 -15.92 3.06
N ALA A 58 4.07 -16.18 1.99
CA ALA A 58 4.38 -17.24 1.06
C ALA A 58 5.22 -16.78 -0.15
N GLU A 59 5.36 -15.48 -0.37
CA GLU A 59 6.10 -14.86 -1.49
C GLU A 59 5.77 -15.48 -2.86
N LEU A 60 4.50 -15.85 -3.04
CA LEU A 60 4.04 -16.56 -4.24
C LEU A 60 3.69 -15.62 -5.40
N MET A 61 3.35 -14.36 -5.10
CA MET A 61 2.89 -13.41 -6.10
C MET A 61 3.10 -11.95 -5.63
N GLU A 62 3.02 -11.04 -6.58
CA GLU A 62 2.86 -9.60 -6.32
C GLU A 62 1.47 -9.15 -6.80
N TYR A 63 0.94 -8.05 -6.26
CA TYR A 63 -0.37 -7.53 -6.70
C TYR A 63 -0.37 -7.14 -8.18
N LYS A 64 0.76 -6.64 -8.68
CA LYS A 64 0.92 -6.30 -10.11
C LYS A 64 0.85 -7.51 -11.03
N ASP A 65 1.15 -8.74 -10.56
CA ASP A 65 1.02 -9.96 -11.36
C ASP A 65 -0.45 -10.21 -11.78
N ILE A 66 -1.39 -9.81 -10.93
CA ILE A 66 -2.83 -9.87 -11.21
C ILE A 66 -3.29 -8.60 -11.93
N GLY A 67 -2.59 -7.48 -11.73
CA GLY A 67 -2.91 -6.19 -12.31
C GLY A 67 -4.00 -5.43 -11.54
N PHE A 68 -4.07 -5.60 -10.22
CA PHE A 68 -4.93 -4.77 -9.38
C PHE A 68 -4.53 -3.30 -9.50
N ARG A 69 -5.51 -2.41 -9.50
CA ARG A 69 -5.26 -0.96 -9.54
C ARG A 69 -4.88 -0.46 -8.15
N ASP A 70 -3.97 0.48 -8.16
CA ASP A 70 -3.60 1.27 -7.00
C ASP A 70 -4.63 2.40 -6.78
N ASP A 71 -5.35 2.34 -5.68
CA ASP A 71 -6.36 3.33 -5.30
C ASP A 71 -5.76 4.53 -4.51
N ASN A 72 -4.49 4.44 -4.11
CA ASN A 72 -3.79 5.50 -3.38
C ASN A 72 -2.80 6.30 -4.26
N GLN A 73 -2.77 6.07 -5.56
CA GLN A 73 -1.82 6.73 -6.47
C GLN A 73 -1.91 8.26 -6.41
N ALA A 74 -3.13 8.80 -6.30
CA ALA A 74 -3.37 10.23 -6.25
C ALA A 74 -2.91 10.88 -4.93
N ASN A 75 -2.75 10.10 -3.88
CA ASN A 75 -2.46 10.56 -2.52
C ASN A 75 -0.96 10.47 -2.17
N ARG A 76 -0.12 10.22 -3.16
CA ARG A 76 1.32 10.13 -2.98
C ARG A 76 2.08 10.83 -4.09
N ARG A 77 3.29 11.24 -3.75
CA ARG A 77 4.22 11.89 -4.67
C ARG A 77 5.63 11.36 -4.43
N LEU A 78 6.38 11.14 -5.50
CA LEU A 78 7.81 10.91 -5.46
C LEU A 78 8.54 12.25 -5.68
N GLY A 79 9.38 12.65 -4.73
CA GLY A 79 10.24 13.83 -4.84
C GLY A 79 11.63 13.47 -5.36
N GLY A 80 12.42 14.49 -5.71
CA GLY A 80 13.83 14.31 -6.12
C GLY A 80 14.69 13.75 -4.97
N ASN A 81 14.41 14.15 -3.72
CA ASN A 81 14.98 13.54 -2.52
C ASN A 81 14.12 12.36 -2.08
N ALA A 82 14.03 11.34 -2.94
CA ALA A 82 13.09 10.23 -2.81
C ALA A 82 13.24 9.41 -1.51
N ASN A 83 14.41 9.45 -0.88
CA ASN A 83 14.68 8.77 0.39
C ASN A 83 14.23 9.55 1.64
N ILE A 84 13.65 10.73 1.47
CA ILE A 84 12.97 11.48 2.53
C ILE A 84 11.49 11.40 2.24
N ILE A 85 10.74 10.74 3.13
CA ILE A 85 9.31 10.50 2.96
C ILE A 85 8.56 11.16 4.12
N LEU A 86 7.69 12.11 3.80
CA LEU A 86 6.73 12.67 4.73
C LEU A 86 5.40 11.96 4.55
N PHE A 87 4.87 11.33 5.59
CA PHE A 87 3.60 10.62 5.48
C PHE A 87 2.63 10.94 6.61
N SER A 88 1.36 10.78 6.34
CA SER A 88 0.28 11.01 7.28
C SER A 88 -0.75 9.90 7.23
N GLU A 89 -1.34 9.62 8.39
CA GLU A 89 -2.47 8.71 8.51
C GLU A 89 -3.69 9.18 7.71
N LYS A 90 -3.96 10.50 7.68
CA LYS A 90 -5.23 11.07 7.20
C LYS A 90 -5.11 11.59 5.76
N LEU A 91 -6.07 11.22 4.90
CA LEU A 91 -6.17 11.77 3.53
C LEU A 91 -6.37 13.29 3.52
N GLY A 92 -7.07 13.84 4.51
CA GLY A 92 -7.26 15.28 4.63
C GLY A 92 -5.98 16.10 4.79
N HIS A 93 -4.83 15.46 5.02
CA HIS A 93 -3.53 16.14 5.06
C HIS A 93 -2.84 16.22 3.69
N GLN A 94 -3.44 15.71 2.61
CA GLN A 94 -2.80 15.59 1.30
C GLN A 94 -2.27 16.93 0.77
N ASP A 95 -3.06 17.99 0.84
CA ASP A 95 -2.66 19.31 0.34
C ASP A 95 -1.46 19.85 1.13
N PHE A 96 -1.55 19.77 2.45
CA PHE A 96 -0.46 20.18 3.35
C PHE A 96 0.83 19.36 3.09
N LEU A 97 0.73 18.03 2.96
CA LEU A 97 1.88 17.19 2.61
C LEU A 97 2.47 17.57 1.26
N SER A 98 1.61 17.86 0.29
CA SER A 98 2.02 18.24 -1.06
C SER A 98 2.79 19.57 -1.07
N ASP A 99 2.34 20.55 -0.31
CA ASP A 99 3.01 21.84 -0.20
C ASP A 99 4.43 21.70 0.37
N ILE A 100 4.57 20.93 1.46
CA ILE A 100 5.88 20.66 2.08
C ILE A 100 6.76 19.84 1.11
N ALA A 101 6.20 18.79 0.50
CA ALA A 101 6.93 17.94 -0.42
C ALA A 101 7.41 18.71 -1.66
N ASN A 102 6.61 19.65 -2.16
CA ASN A 102 7.01 20.55 -3.24
C ASN A 102 8.15 21.47 -2.82
N LYS A 103 8.02 22.12 -1.65
CA LYS A 103 8.99 23.08 -1.14
C LYS A 103 10.38 22.47 -0.92
N TYR A 104 10.43 21.25 -0.42
CA TYR A 104 11.68 20.55 -0.09
C TYR A 104 12.09 19.48 -1.10
N ASN A 105 11.30 19.30 -2.15
CA ASN A 105 11.51 18.28 -3.18
C ASN A 105 11.67 16.86 -2.60
N ILE A 106 10.83 16.51 -1.62
CA ILE A 106 10.79 15.21 -0.94
C ILE A 106 9.57 14.39 -1.37
N SER A 107 9.55 13.12 -1.00
CA SER A 107 8.37 12.26 -1.22
C SER A 107 7.29 12.49 -0.16
N SER A 108 6.02 12.31 -0.53
CA SER A 108 4.91 12.39 0.42
C SER A 108 3.86 11.32 0.15
N VAL A 109 3.18 10.88 1.23
CA VAL A 109 2.09 9.88 1.17
C VAL A 109 1.02 10.21 2.22
N ALA A 110 -0.24 10.35 1.80
CA ALA A 110 -1.38 10.31 2.70
C ALA A 110 -1.99 8.89 2.67
N LEU A 111 -1.95 8.16 3.80
CA LEU A 111 -2.27 6.73 3.86
C LEU A 111 -3.77 6.45 3.80
N GLY A 112 -4.60 7.28 4.42
CA GLY A 112 -6.05 7.07 4.52
C GLY A 112 -6.45 5.99 5.52
N GLY A 113 -5.74 5.89 6.63
CA GLY A 113 -5.88 4.88 7.66
C GLY A 113 -4.84 3.77 7.52
N GLN A 114 -5.23 2.52 7.83
CA GLN A 114 -4.32 1.38 7.73
C GLN A 114 -3.77 1.25 6.30
N PRO A 115 -2.43 1.26 6.11
CA PRO A 115 -1.83 1.16 4.79
C PRO A 115 -2.17 -0.19 4.14
N SER A 116 -2.35 -0.17 2.83
CA SER A 116 -2.52 -1.39 2.05
C SER A 116 -1.15 -1.84 1.51
N VAL A 117 -0.82 -3.11 1.69
CA VAL A 117 0.39 -3.72 1.12
C VAL A 117 0.47 -3.48 -0.40
N LEU A 118 -0.68 -3.51 -1.09
CA LEU A 118 -0.79 -3.18 -2.53
C LEU A 118 -0.29 -1.75 -2.82
N ASN A 119 -0.72 -0.77 -2.03
CA ASN A 119 -0.35 0.63 -2.25
C ASN A 119 1.14 0.86 -2.03
N VAL A 120 1.73 0.18 -1.06
CA VAL A 120 3.17 0.23 -0.78
C VAL A 120 3.97 -0.44 -1.90
N GLU A 121 3.51 -1.59 -2.42
CA GLU A 121 4.12 -2.24 -3.59
C GLU A 121 4.26 -1.26 -4.76
N TYR A 122 3.17 -0.61 -5.16
CA TYR A 122 3.19 0.34 -6.27
C TYR A 122 4.02 1.60 -5.98
N PHE A 123 4.06 2.05 -4.72
CA PHE A 123 4.93 3.18 -4.36
C PHE A 123 6.40 2.83 -4.52
N VAL A 124 6.81 1.67 -4.02
CA VAL A 124 8.19 1.19 -4.15
C VAL A 124 8.53 0.88 -5.61
N ASP A 125 7.61 0.33 -6.39
CA ASP A 125 7.81 0.13 -7.84
C ASP A 125 7.97 1.47 -8.59
N THR A 126 7.26 2.52 -8.18
CA THR A 126 7.48 3.87 -8.72
C THR A 126 8.89 4.37 -8.42
N MET A 127 9.40 4.11 -7.20
CA MET A 127 10.79 4.44 -6.83
C MET A 127 11.81 3.65 -7.65
N ARG A 128 11.59 2.34 -7.83
CA ARG A 128 12.46 1.48 -8.67
C ARG A 128 12.51 1.98 -10.12
N ALA A 129 11.36 2.29 -10.69
CA ALA A 129 11.25 2.83 -12.05
C ALA A 129 11.95 4.19 -12.23
N ALA A 130 11.99 4.99 -11.16
CA ALA A 130 12.72 6.26 -11.12
C ALA A 130 14.23 6.10 -10.83
N GLY A 131 14.74 4.87 -10.69
CA GLY A 131 16.15 4.59 -10.42
C GLY A 131 16.59 4.88 -8.97
N VAL A 132 15.67 4.95 -8.03
CA VAL A 132 15.98 5.20 -6.61
C VAL A 132 16.70 4.00 -6.02
N ASN A 133 17.86 4.24 -5.38
CA ASN A 133 18.58 3.20 -4.67
C ASN A 133 17.90 2.88 -3.33
N LEU A 134 17.15 1.77 -3.27
CA LEU A 134 16.40 1.34 -2.09
C LEU A 134 17.27 0.88 -0.91
N LYS A 135 18.56 0.64 -1.14
CA LYS A 135 19.50 0.21 -0.08
C LYS A 135 20.18 1.36 0.67
N ARG A 136 19.92 2.61 0.27
CA ARG A 136 20.37 3.78 1.04
C ARG A 136 19.51 3.99 2.28
N SER A 137 19.96 4.86 3.19
CA SER A 137 19.15 5.24 4.36
C SER A 137 17.93 6.07 3.93
N PHE A 138 16.76 5.71 4.45
CA PHE A 138 15.51 6.42 4.30
C PHE A 138 15.11 7.08 5.61
N TYR A 139 14.65 8.32 5.53
CA TYR A 139 14.14 9.11 6.65
C TYR A 139 12.62 9.26 6.48
N LEU A 140 11.87 8.72 7.43
CA LEU A 140 10.42 8.66 7.40
C LEU A 140 9.86 9.60 8.46
N PHE A 141 9.30 10.72 8.04
CA PHE A 141 8.67 11.72 8.92
C PHE A 141 7.18 11.38 9.02
N SER A 142 6.71 11.02 10.21
CA SER A 142 5.33 10.60 10.44
C SER A 142 4.48 11.69 11.06
N ILE A 143 3.26 11.84 10.53
CA ILE A 143 2.17 12.65 11.07
C ILE A 143 1.01 11.71 11.34
N VAL A 144 1.04 11.03 12.46
CA VAL A 144 -0.01 10.13 12.94
C VAL A 144 -0.53 10.61 14.28
N ASP A 145 -1.74 10.24 14.64
CA ASP A 145 -2.28 10.56 15.95
C ASP A 145 -1.40 9.94 17.05
N TYR A 146 -1.20 10.66 18.16
CA TYR A 146 -0.36 10.17 19.27
C TYR A 146 -1.14 9.21 20.15
N ASP A 147 -1.50 8.07 19.54
CA ASP A 147 -2.22 6.98 20.18
C ASP A 147 -1.80 5.61 19.61
N THR A 148 -2.31 4.56 20.19
CA THR A 148 -1.99 3.18 19.79
C THR A 148 -2.35 2.90 18.33
N SER A 149 -3.46 3.46 17.83
CA SER A 149 -3.89 3.26 16.44
C SER A 149 -2.92 3.92 15.46
N GLY A 150 -2.55 5.16 15.72
CA GLY A 150 -1.57 5.89 14.91
C GLY A 150 -0.22 5.17 14.85
N TRP A 151 0.26 4.63 15.97
CA TRP A 151 1.51 3.87 16.00
C TRP A 151 1.42 2.57 15.20
N ILE A 152 0.30 1.84 15.29
CA ILE A 152 0.07 0.63 14.47
C ILE A 152 0.09 0.97 12.97
N ILE A 153 -0.56 2.06 12.56
CA ILE A 153 -0.59 2.52 11.16
C ILE A 153 0.81 2.88 10.69
N ARG A 154 1.56 3.66 11.49
CA ARG A 154 2.94 4.02 11.21
C ARG A 154 3.82 2.79 11.02
N ASP A 155 3.78 1.88 11.97
CA ASP A 155 4.65 0.69 11.98
C ASP A 155 4.30 -0.24 10.83
N ALA A 156 3.02 -0.43 10.52
CA ALA A 156 2.59 -1.22 9.36
C ALA A 156 3.13 -0.64 8.03
N PHE A 157 3.08 0.69 7.86
CA PHE A 157 3.63 1.33 6.67
C PHE A 157 5.16 1.12 6.56
N VAL A 158 5.88 1.28 7.68
CA VAL A 158 7.32 1.08 7.73
C VAL A 158 7.70 -0.37 7.43
N ASP A 159 6.97 -1.33 7.99
CA ASP A 159 7.22 -2.76 7.76
C ASP A 159 6.92 -3.18 6.32
N ASP A 160 5.89 -2.62 5.70
CA ASP A 160 5.61 -2.84 4.28
C ASP A 160 6.72 -2.26 3.38
N LEU A 161 7.24 -1.06 3.68
CA LEU A 161 8.40 -0.50 2.97
C LEU A 161 9.64 -1.40 3.10
N ARG A 162 9.88 -1.93 4.29
CA ARG A 162 11.01 -2.86 4.54
C ARG A 162 10.83 -4.15 3.76
N PHE A 163 9.63 -4.71 3.75
CA PHE A 163 9.31 -5.91 2.97
C PHE A 163 9.64 -5.72 1.49
N TYR A 164 9.33 -4.56 0.92
CA TYR A 164 9.63 -4.26 -0.48
C TYR A 164 11.07 -3.77 -0.73
N GLY A 165 11.97 -3.84 0.25
CA GLY A 165 13.42 -3.69 0.09
C GLY A 165 14.01 -2.37 0.59
N ILE A 166 13.23 -1.50 1.25
CA ILE A 166 13.72 -0.30 1.95
C ILE A 166 14.12 -0.70 3.37
N SER A 167 15.27 -1.38 3.53
CA SER A 167 15.67 -2.02 4.79
C SER A 167 16.27 -1.05 5.82
N HIS A 168 16.81 0.08 5.40
CA HIS A 168 17.45 1.07 6.28
C HIS A 168 16.54 2.26 6.49
N THR A 169 15.66 2.17 7.48
CA THR A 169 14.68 3.23 7.79
C THR A 169 14.95 3.86 9.15
N GLN A 170 14.89 5.19 9.21
CA GLN A 170 14.81 5.96 10.44
C GLN A 170 13.46 6.67 10.48
N VAL A 171 12.65 6.37 11.50
CA VAL A 171 11.34 6.99 11.70
C VAL A 171 11.48 8.16 12.66
N ILE A 172 10.84 9.27 12.33
CA ILE A 172 10.83 10.52 13.10
C ILE A 172 9.37 10.94 13.23
N ASP A 173 8.81 10.80 14.41
CA ASP A 173 7.45 11.26 14.69
C ASP A 173 7.44 12.77 14.85
N LEU A 174 6.54 13.45 14.15
CA LEU A 174 6.38 14.89 14.18
C LEU A 174 5.33 15.36 15.18
N ILE A 175 4.48 14.45 15.65
CA ILE A 175 3.47 14.73 16.67
C ILE A 175 3.95 14.15 18.01
N HIS A 176 4.01 14.98 19.02
CA HIS A 176 4.42 14.64 20.39
C HIS A 176 3.39 15.14 21.40
N PRO A 177 3.30 14.52 22.60
CA PRO A 177 2.30 14.87 23.62
C PRO A 177 2.45 16.29 24.14
N ASP A 178 3.61 16.91 23.97
CA ASP A 178 3.92 18.26 24.47
C ASP A 178 3.61 19.37 23.43
N MET A 179 2.97 19.00 22.31
CA MET A 179 2.44 19.89 21.30
C MET A 179 0.93 20.09 21.55
#